data_b6262af8516d516fc0315ca4f5f180bc
#
_entry.id   b6262af8516d516fc0315ca4f5f180bc
#
_cell.length_a   1.000
_cell.length_b   1.000
_cell.length_c   1.000
_cell.angle_alpha   90.00
_cell.angle_beta   90.00
_cell.angle_gamma   90.00
#
_symmetry.space_group_name_H-M   'P 1'
#
loop_
_entity.id
_entity.type
_entity.pdbx_description
1 polymer ?
#
loop_
_entity_poly.entity_id
_entity_poly.type
_entity_poly.pdbx_seq_one_letter_code
_entity_poly.pdbx_strand_id
1 'polypeptide(L)'
;MLLLDTNILIDVLRGEALALAWLEQQQRPHISVITWIEVLVGCREGETSRVHDWLESFPRLPLDDAIATETVLLRQQHGLKIPDAIILATARCGDFSLATRNVRDFPLALGGVVHPYRLDDPR
;
A
#
# COMPACT_ATOMS: atom_id res chain seq x y z
N MET A 1 -0.35 -12.82 -5.58
CA MET A 1 0.73 -11.92 -5.11
C MET A 1 0.12 -10.68 -4.45
N LEU A 2 0.84 -10.08 -3.53
CA LEU A 2 0.33 -8.95 -2.74
C LEU A 2 0.98 -7.64 -3.17
N LEU A 3 0.17 -6.59 -3.25
CA LEU A 3 0.61 -5.20 -3.28
C LEU A 3 0.29 -4.60 -1.92
N LEU A 4 1.27 -3.98 -1.29
CA LEU A 4 1.11 -3.39 0.03
C LEU A 4 0.63 -1.94 -0.07
N ASP A 5 -0.43 -1.61 0.69
CA ASP A 5 -0.82 -0.21 0.85
C ASP A 5 0.18 0.50 1.75
N THR A 6 0.27 1.79 1.60
CA THR A 6 1.20 2.65 2.35
C THR A 6 1.09 2.44 3.86
N ASN A 7 -0.13 2.29 4.39
CA ASN A 7 -0.34 2.16 5.83
C ASN A 7 0.35 0.93 6.44
N ILE A 8 0.49 -0.16 5.67
CA ILE A 8 1.20 -1.35 6.15
C ILE A 8 2.67 -1.02 6.41
N LEU A 9 3.32 -0.32 5.48
CA LEU A 9 4.72 0.05 5.62
C LEU A 9 4.93 1.06 6.75
N ILE A 10 4.02 2.01 6.89
CA ILE A 10 4.06 2.98 7.98
C ILE A 10 3.92 2.26 9.33
N ASP A 11 3.02 1.30 9.43
CA ASP A 11 2.86 0.52 10.67
C ASP A 11 4.15 -0.21 11.05
N VAL A 12 4.82 -0.82 10.07
CA VAL A 12 6.11 -1.50 10.31
C VAL A 12 7.16 -0.51 10.81
N LEU A 13 7.25 0.66 10.16
CA LEU A 13 8.21 1.70 10.55
C LEU A 13 7.93 2.26 11.95
N ARG A 14 6.68 2.24 12.37
CA ARG A 14 6.29 2.65 13.72
C ARG A 14 6.50 1.58 14.77
N GLY A 15 6.95 0.38 14.37
CA GLY A 15 7.20 -0.71 15.29
C GLY A 15 5.96 -1.49 15.70
N GLU A 16 4.89 -1.44 14.91
CA GLU A 16 3.68 -2.21 15.20
C GLU A 16 3.96 -3.71 15.04
N ALA A 17 3.90 -4.45 16.16
CA ALA A 17 4.29 -5.86 16.18
C ALA A 17 3.45 -6.72 15.23
N LEU A 18 2.15 -6.46 15.13
CA LEU A 18 1.27 -7.22 14.23
C LEU A 18 1.64 -7.02 12.78
N ALA A 19 1.99 -5.79 12.39
CA ALA A 19 2.41 -5.46 11.03
C ALA A 19 3.71 -6.18 10.68
N LEU A 20 4.69 -6.11 11.58
CA LEU A 20 5.99 -6.74 11.35
C LEU A 20 5.84 -8.25 11.24
N ALA A 21 5.12 -8.88 12.17
CA ALA A 21 4.92 -10.33 12.15
C ALA A 21 4.21 -10.79 10.88
N TRP A 22 3.20 -10.05 10.44
CA TRP A 22 2.49 -10.38 9.20
C TRP A 22 3.41 -10.24 7.99
N LEU A 23 4.15 -9.13 7.90
CA LEU A 23 5.02 -8.85 6.75
C LEU A 23 6.11 -9.90 6.60
N GLU A 24 6.69 -10.36 7.72
CA GLU A 24 7.74 -11.38 7.70
C GLU A 24 7.30 -12.71 7.08
N GLN A 25 6.00 -12.97 7.06
CA GLN A 25 5.44 -14.20 6.49
C GLN A 25 5.16 -14.09 4.99
N GLN A 26 5.27 -12.90 4.42
CA GLN A 26 4.93 -12.70 3.02
C GLN A 26 6.14 -12.93 2.13
N GLN A 27 5.89 -13.53 0.96
CA GLN A 27 6.92 -13.76 -0.03
C GLN A 27 6.88 -12.65 -1.07
N ARG A 28 7.93 -11.85 -1.07
CA ARG A 28 8.18 -10.82 -2.08
C ARG A 28 6.97 -9.92 -2.38
N PRO A 29 6.40 -9.25 -1.37
CA PRO A 29 5.31 -8.31 -1.61
C PRO A 29 5.80 -7.11 -2.41
N HIS A 30 4.92 -6.56 -3.23
CA HIS A 30 5.23 -5.43 -4.12
C HIS A 30 4.65 -4.14 -3.55
N ILE A 31 5.18 -3.01 -4.01
CA ILE A 31 4.65 -1.69 -3.68
C ILE A 31 4.46 -0.88 -4.96
N SER A 32 3.54 0.08 -4.93
CA SER A 32 3.40 1.03 -6.02
C SER A 32 4.39 2.19 -5.84
N VAL A 33 4.66 2.91 -6.94
CA VAL A 33 5.49 4.11 -6.86
C VAL A 33 4.86 5.16 -5.93
N ILE A 34 3.53 5.20 -5.82
CA ILE A 34 2.85 6.11 -4.90
C ILE A 34 3.19 5.79 -3.45
N THR A 35 3.17 4.51 -3.08
CA THR A 35 3.56 4.08 -1.74
C THR A 35 5.00 4.48 -1.43
N TRP A 36 5.91 4.26 -2.37
CA TRP A 36 7.31 4.67 -2.25
C TRP A 36 7.41 6.17 -1.95
N ILE A 37 6.68 6.99 -2.71
CA ILE A 37 6.67 8.44 -2.52
C ILE A 37 6.11 8.81 -1.14
N GLU A 38 4.95 8.25 -0.77
CA GLU A 38 4.28 8.60 0.48
C GLU A 38 5.11 8.24 1.71
N VAL A 39 5.76 7.08 1.69
CA VAL A 39 6.60 6.65 2.80
C VAL A 39 7.81 7.59 2.94
N LEU A 40 8.47 7.92 1.83
CA LEU A 40 9.64 8.80 1.89
C LEU A 40 9.30 10.24 2.27
N VAL A 41 8.17 10.74 1.80
CA VAL A 41 7.70 12.09 2.20
C VAL A 41 7.48 12.16 3.70
N GLY A 42 7.04 11.07 4.32
CA GLY A 42 6.79 11.01 5.75
C GLY A 42 8.02 10.82 6.63
N CYS A 43 9.21 10.65 6.04
CA CYS A 43 10.44 10.46 6.81
C CYS A 43 10.85 11.73 7.55
N ARG A 44 11.36 11.53 8.76
CA ARG A 44 12.00 12.61 9.52
C ARG A 44 13.41 12.82 9.01
N GLU A 45 13.96 13.98 9.36
CA GLU A 45 15.36 14.29 9.06
C GLU A 45 16.26 13.20 9.62
N GLY A 46 17.19 12.71 8.79
CA GLY A 46 18.13 11.68 9.17
C GLY A 46 17.64 10.25 8.95
N GLU A 47 16.36 10.06 8.61
CA GLU A 47 15.80 8.73 8.38
C GLU A 47 15.77 8.32 6.91
N THR A 48 15.76 9.27 6.01
CA THR A 48 15.43 9.06 4.60
C THR A 48 16.31 7.99 3.96
N SER A 49 17.62 8.03 4.18
CA SER A 49 18.54 7.09 3.56
C SER A 49 18.26 5.64 3.97
N ARG A 50 18.04 5.42 5.25
CA ARG A 50 17.75 4.09 5.79
C ARG A 50 16.41 3.55 5.29
N VAL A 51 15.39 4.39 5.30
CA VAL A 51 14.05 4.00 4.82
C VAL A 51 14.08 3.75 3.31
N HIS A 52 14.80 4.59 2.56
CA HIS A 52 14.98 4.38 1.12
C HIS A 52 15.59 3.00 0.84
N ASP A 53 16.65 2.64 1.55
CA ASP A 53 17.31 1.34 1.36
C ASP A 53 16.35 0.19 1.67
N TRP A 54 15.57 0.32 2.73
CA TRP A 54 14.56 -0.69 3.06
C TRP A 54 13.50 -0.84 1.97
N LEU A 55 13.01 0.28 1.43
CA LEU A 55 12.02 0.27 0.36
C LEU A 55 12.53 -0.41 -0.90
N GLU A 56 13.84 -0.33 -1.17
CA GLU A 56 14.43 -0.98 -2.33
C GLU A 56 14.40 -2.52 -2.24
N SER A 57 14.11 -3.06 -1.07
CA SER A 57 13.91 -4.49 -0.92
C SER A 57 12.55 -4.97 -1.46
N PHE A 58 11.62 -4.06 -1.75
CA PHE A 58 10.32 -4.39 -2.33
C PHE A 58 10.35 -4.10 -3.83
N PRO A 59 9.89 -5.04 -4.67
CA PRO A 59 9.68 -4.71 -6.08
C PRO A 59 8.69 -3.55 -6.21
N ARG A 60 9.04 -2.54 -6.99
CA ARG A 60 8.25 -1.33 -7.16
C ARG A 60 7.63 -1.28 -8.54
N LEU A 61 6.33 -1.04 -8.58
CA LEU A 61 5.57 -0.94 -9.83
C LEU A 61 5.36 0.54 -10.20
N PRO A 62 5.71 0.91 -11.44
CA PRO A 62 5.54 2.30 -11.89
C PRO A 62 4.07 2.61 -12.19
N LEU A 63 3.77 3.89 -12.28
CA LEU A 63 2.47 4.38 -12.77
C LEU A 63 2.56 4.49 -14.29
N ASP A 64 1.98 3.52 -14.98
CA ASP A 64 1.94 3.50 -16.45
C ASP A 64 0.56 3.97 -16.96
N ASP A 65 0.41 3.98 -18.29
CA ASP A 65 -0.83 4.46 -18.92
C ASP A 65 -2.04 3.60 -18.55
N ALA A 66 -1.87 2.29 -18.49
CA ALA A 66 -2.97 1.38 -18.12
C ALA A 66 -3.45 1.66 -16.70
N ILE A 67 -2.51 1.84 -15.77
CA ILE A 67 -2.82 2.16 -14.38
C ILE A 67 -3.48 3.55 -14.29
N ALA A 68 -2.98 4.52 -15.05
CA ALA A 68 -3.57 5.85 -15.07
C ALA A 68 -5.03 5.80 -15.52
N THR A 69 -5.32 5.05 -16.58
CA THR A 69 -6.69 4.90 -17.09
C THR A 69 -7.60 4.23 -16.06
N GLU A 70 -7.15 3.15 -15.44
CA GLU A 70 -7.91 2.47 -14.39
C GLU A 70 -8.14 3.38 -13.20
N THR A 71 -7.16 4.21 -12.84
CA THR A 71 -7.28 5.19 -11.75
C THR A 71 -8.45 6.14 -11.99
N VAL A 72 -8.59 6.65 -13.22
CA VAL A 72 -9.71 7.53 -13.56
C VAL A 72 -11.03 6.83 -13.31
N LEU A 73 -11.17 5.59 -13.78
CA LEU A 73 -12.40 4.82 -13.61
C LEU A 73 -12.72 4.57 -12.14
N LEU A 74 -11.73 4.18 -11.35
CA LEU A 74 -11.92 3.91 -9.93
C LEU A 74 -12.31 5.17 -9.16
N ARG A 75 -11.71 6.28 -9.51
CA ARG A 75 -12.09 7.57 -8.91
C ARG A 75 -13.54 7.92 -9.22
N GLN A 76 -13.95 7.76 -10.47
CA GLN A 76 -15.30 8.08 -10.91
C GLN A 76 -16.34 7.13 -10.30
N GLN A 77 -16.03 5.84 -10.20
CA GLN A 77 -16.98 4.82 -9.73
C GLN A 77 -17.09 4.75 -8.20
N HIS A 78 -15.98 4.96 -7.50
CA HIS A 78 -15.92 4.71 -6.06
C HIS A 78 -15.59 5.95 -5.22
N GLY A 79 -15.26 7.06 -5.85
CA GLY A 79 -14.95 8.28 -5.13
C GLY A 79 -13.64 8.24 -4.33
N LEU A 80 -12.75 7.29 -4.65
CA LEU A 80 -11.48 7.17 -3.97
C LEU A 80 -10.63 8.41 -4.22
N LYS A 81 -9.83 8.79 -3.21
CA LYS A 81 -8.81 9.83 -3.39
C LYS A 81 -7.83 9.39 -4.45
N ILE A 82 -7.24 10.33 -5.18
CA ILE A 82 -6.34 9.99 -6.29
C ILE A 82 -5.21 9.02 -5.89
N PRO A 83 -4.47 9.25 -4.78
CA PRO A 83 -3.42 8.30 -4.39
C PRO A 83 -3.96 6.89 -4.12
N ASP A 84 -5.09 6.77 -3.44
CA ASP A 84 -5.71 5.47 -3.15
C ASP A 84 -6.19 4.79 -4.44
N ALA A 85 -6.75 5.57 -5.36
CA ALA A 85 -7.19 5.04 -6.65
C ALA A 85 -6.00 4.51 -7.45
N ILE A 86 -4.85 5.18 -7.42
CA ILE A 86 -3.64 4.73 -8.10
C ILE A 86 -3.15 3.40 -7.51
N ILE A 87 -3.15 3.29 -6.19
CA ILE A 87 -2.71 2.06 -5.51
C ILE A 87 -3.63 0.89 -5.89
N LEU A 88 -4.94 1.09 -5.83
CA LEU A 88 -5.89 0.03 -6.20
C LEU A 88 -5.78 -0.31 -7.70
N ALA A 89 -5.63 0.69 -8.55
CA ALA A 89 -5.45 0.48 -9.99
C ALA A 89 -4.19 -0.33 -10.26
N THR A 90 -3.10 -0.03 -9.56
CA THR A 90 -1.85 -0.78 -9.69
C THR A 90 -2.06 -2.25 -9.35
N ALA A 91 -2.79 -2.53 -8.27
CA ALA A 91 -3.09 -3.90 -7.87
C ALA A 91 -3.93 -4.61 -8.95
N ARG A 92 -4.98 -3.96 -9.43
CA ARG A 92 -5.89 -4.59 -10.42
C ARG A 92 -5.22 -4.84 -11.75
N CYS A 93 -4.45 -3.88 -12.26
CA CYS A 93 -3.76 -4.04 -13.54
C CYS A 93 -2.70 -5.14 -13.51
N GLY A 94 -2.10 -5.38 -12.36
CA GLY A 94 -1.08 -6.41 -12.19
C GLY A 94 -1.62 -7.74 -11.64
N ASP A 95 -2.91 -7.82 -11.42
CA ASP A 95 -3.56 -9.00 -10.82
C ASP A 95 -3.01 -9.31 -9.43
N PHE A 96 -2.78 -8.28 -8.64
CA PHE A 96 -2.38 -8.38 -7.24
C PHE A 96 -3.61 -8.23 -6.34
N SER A 97 -3.54 -8.83 -5.15
CA SER A 97 -4.44 -8.47 -4.07
C SER A 97 -3.83 -7.32 -3.30
N LEU A 98 -4.63 -6.31 -2.99
CA LEU A 98 -4.18 -5.16 -2.21
C LEU A 98 -4.29 -5.48 -0.72
N ALA A 99 -3.17 -5.48 -0.01
CA ALA A 99 -3.16 -5.63 1.43
C ALA A 99 -3.21 -4.24 2.08
N THR A 100 -4.26 -3.97 2.83
CA THR A 100 -4.49 -2.66 3.44
C THR A 100 -5.14 -2.81 4.80
N ARG A 101 -4.83 -1.90 5.71
CA ARG A 101 -5.51 -1.80 7.00
C ARG A 101 -6.71 -0.84 6.94
N ASN A 102 -6.86 -0.13 5.84
CA ASN A 102 -7.93 0.86 5.65
C ASN A 102 -9.22 0.18 5.19
N VAL A 103 -9.99 -0.32 6.14
CA VAL A 103 -11.24 -1.04 5.86
C VAL A 103 -12.35 -0.12 5.37
N ARG A 104 -12.24 1.16 5.64
CA ARG A 104 -13.24 2.16 5.27
C ARG A 104 -13.23 2.45 3.77
N ASP A 105 -12.06 2.77 3.24
CA ASP A 105 -11.92 3.14 1.83
C ASP A 105 -11.75 1.91 0.93
N PHE A 106 -11.25 0.81 1.49
CA PHE A 106 -11.05 -0.44 0.77
C PHE A 106 -11.80 -1.59 1.45
N PRO A 107 -13.15 -1.58 1.43
CA PRO A 107 -13.90 -2.68 2.01
C PRO A 107 -13.74 -3.96 1.19
N LEU A 108 -13.91 -5.10 1.82
CA LEU A 108 -13.80 -6.41 1.14
C LEU A 108 -14.74 -6.54 -0.05
N ALA A 109 -15.90 -5.89 0.02
CA ALA A 109 -16.89 -5.91 -1.07
C ALA A 109 -16.37 -5.31 -2.37
N LEU A 110 -15.31 -4.48 -2.29
CA LEU A 110 -14.69 -3.89 -3.46
C LEU A 110 -14.01 -4.94 -4.36
N GLY A 111 -13.59 -6.07 -3.75
CA GLY A 111 -12.89 -7.14 -4.45
C GLY A 111 -11.39 -6.90 -4.52
N GLY A 112 -10.61 -7.98 -4.46
CA GLY A 112 -9.16 -7.92 -4.59
C GLY A 112 -8.45 -7.25 -3.42
N VAL A 113 -9.07 -7.22 -2.25
CA VAL A 113 -8.55 -6.55 -1.05
C VAL A 113 -8.39 -7.57 0.06
N VAL A 114 -7.29 -7.44 0.81
CA VAL A 114 -7.00 -8.26 1.99
C VAL A 114 -6.78 -7.31 3.16
N HIS A 115 -7.42 -7.60 4.29
CA HIS A 115 -7.18 -6.88 5.54
C HIS A 115 -6.32 -7.78 6.43
N PRO A 116 -4.99 -7.61 6.42
CA PRO A 116 -4.06 -8.61 6.98
C PRO A 116 -4.06 -8.68 8.49
N TYR A 117 -4.32 -7.59 9.15
CA TYR A 117 -4.38 -7.50 10.61
C TYR A 117 -5.16 -6.27 11.00
N ARG A 118 -5.49 -6.20 12.25
CA ARG A 118 -6.24 -5.09 12.81
C ARG A 118 -5.49 -4.55 14.01
N LEU A 119 -5.28 -3.24 14.03
CA LEU A 119 -4.70 -2.58 15.20
C LEU A 119 -5.82 -2.20 16.15
N ASP A 120 -5.67 -2.59 17.41
CA ASP A 120 -6.60 -2.13 18.44
C ASP A 120 -6.37 -0.66 18.68
N ASP A 121 -7.45 0.08 18.75
CA ASP A 121 -7.39 1.49 19.07
C ASP A 121 -7.76 1.64 20.55
N PRO A 122 -6.77 1.83 21.42
CA PRO A 122 -7.02 1.87 22.86
C PRO A 122 -7.62 3.20 23.28
N ARG A 123 -8.79 3.45 22.98
CA ARG A 123 -9.49 4.68 23.32
C ARG A 123 -9.38 5.06 24.76
#